data_0283a0cafe29149a6b89139336dd4bc9
#
_entry.id   0283a0cafe29149a6b89139336dd4bc9
#
_cell.length_a   1.000
_cell.length_b   1.000
_cell.length_c   1.000
_cell.angle_alpha   90.00
_cell.angle_beta   90.00
_cell.angle_gamma   90.00
#
_symmetry.space_group_name_H-M   'P 1'
#
loop_
_entity.id
_entity.type
_entity.pdbx_description
1 polymer ?
#
loop_
_entity_poly.entity_id
_entity_poly.type
_entity_poly.pdbx_seq_one_letter_code
_entity_poly.pdbx_strand_id
1 'polypeptide(L)'
;KIAMDAAAYYFYQQGKTEHPVLSLDADTLVDVNYFDATRHYFQEYPVAGVSIAYAHRLEECGEEVANAVVKYELYLRYYQQALEYTGHPYAFHCIGSAFAVRASDYVAQGGMNKRQAGEDFYFLQKLISTGRFATLQTTRVYPSARFSARTPFGTGQAVRQIVSDKGEFEVYNFGAFRDLKCFFSGLSALYKAGRERSEDYFFRQP
;
A
#
# COMPACT_ATOMS: atom_id res chain seq x y z
N LYS A 1 0.63 15.92 3.10
CA LYS A 1 0.10 16.23 4.44
C LYS A 1 -0.78 17.49 4.46
N ILE A 2 -0.25 18.69 4.11
CA ILE A 2 -1.01 19.96 4.24
C ILE A 2 -2.34 19.89 3.50
N ALA A 3 -2.38 19.39 2.26
CA ALA A 3 -3.61 19.27 1.49
C ALA A 3 -4.62 18.30 2.13
N MET A 4 -4.16 17.16 2.66
CA MET A 4 -5.03 16.20 3.34
C MET A 4 -5.57 16.75 4.67
N ASP A 5 -4.73 17.46 5.45
CA ASP A 5 -5.17 18.15 6.67
C ASP A 5 -6.27 19.18 6.34
N ALA A 6 -6.07 19.97 5.27
CA ALA A 6 -7.05 20.96 4.82
C ALA A 6 -8.37 20.33 4.35
N ALA A 7 -8.29 19.21 3.60
CA ALA A 7 -9.48 18.46 3.16
C ALA A 7 -10.26 17.86 4.35
N ALA A 8 -9.55 17.25 5.30
CA ALA A 8 -10.19 16.70 6.50
C ALA A 8 -10.85 17.80 7.35
N TYR A 9 -10.18 18.95 7.50
CA TYR A 9 -10.74 20.12 8.19
C TYR A 9 -11.97 20.68 7.46
N TYR A 10 -11.94 20.77 6.14
CA TYR A 10 -13.10 21.19 5.34
C TYR A 10 -14.30 20.26 5.55
N PHE A 11 -14.11 18.94 5.51
CA PHE A 11 -15.18 17.99 5.79
C PHE A 11 -15.70 18.09 7.22
N TYR A 12 -14.82 18.32 8.19
CA TYR A 12 -15.23 18.57 9.57
C TYR A 12 -16.16 19.79 9.68
N GLN A 13 -15.80 20.92 9.07
CA GLN A 13 -16.63 22.14 9.06
C GLN A 13 -18.00 21.93 8.40
N GLN A 14 -18.09 21.03 7.42
CA GLN A 14 -19.34 20.70 6.72
C GLN A 14 -20.17 19.61 7.42
N GLY A 15 -19.73 19.07 8.54
CA GLY A 15 -20.35 17.91 9.19
C GLY A 15 -20.29 16.62 8.36
N LYS A 16 -19.32 16.52 7.45
CA LYS A 16 -19.18 15.41 6.49
C LYS A 16 -17.95 14.54 6.77
N THR A 17 -17.68 14.23 8.01
CA THR A 17 -16.47 13.50 8.45
C THR A 17 -16.39 12.07 7.93
N GLU A 18 -17.49 11.51 7.44
CA GLU A 18 -17.55 10.18 6.84
C GLU A 18 -17.12 10.13 5.37
N HIS A 19 -16.88 11.28 4.74
CA HIS A 19 -16.45 11.34 3.36
C HIS A 19 -14.97 10.96 3.21
N PRO A 20 -14.58 10.32 2.09
CA PRO A 20 -13.19 9.99 1.84
C PRO A 20 -12.36 11.20 1.43
N VAL A 21 -11.15 11.29 1.99
CA VAL A 21 -10.05 12.13 1.50
C VAL A 21 -9.19 11.24 0.61
N LEU A 22 -8.97 11.67 -0.62
CA LEU A 22 -8.21 10.92 -1.63
C LEU A 22 -6.79 11.45 -1.72
N SER A 23 -5.82 10.54 -1.82
CA SER A 23 -4.42 10.88 -2.08
C SER A 23 -4.11 10.61 -3.54
N LEU A 24 -3.73 11.65 -4.26
CA LEU A 24 -3.42 11.59 -5.68
C LEU A 24 -2.26 12.53 -6.00
N ASP A 25 -1.25 12.05 -6.71
CA ASP A 25 -0.16 12.88 -7.21
C ASP A 25 -0.61 13.67 -8.44
N ALA A 26 -0.03 14.85 -8.65
CA ALA A 26 -0.42 15.77 -9.71
C ALA A 26 -0.18 15.20 -11.13
N ASP A 27 0.64 14.19 -11.26
CA ASP A 27 0.98 13.50 -12.51
C ASP A 27 0.35 12.09 -12.63
N THR A 28 -0.61 11.79 -11.77
CA THR A 28 -1.36 10.52 -11.78
C THR A 28 -2.69 10.71 -12.50
N LEU A 29 -2.97 9.86 -13.46
CA LEU A 29 -4.28 9.78 -14.13
C LEU A 29 -5.18 8.78 -13.40
N VAL A 30 -6.48 8.89 -13.64
CA VAL A 30 -7.50 8.04 -13.00
C VAL A 30 -8.57 7.61 -14.00
N ASP A 31 -9.24 6.50 -13.71
CA ASP A 31 -10.43 6.10 -14.46
C ASP A 31 -11.54 7.15 -14.36
N VAL A 32 -12.42 7.20 -15.36
CA VAL A 32 -13.55 8.15 -15.42
C VAL A 32 -14.52 8.01 -14.25
N ASN A 33 -14.62 6.82 -13.67
CA ASN A 33 -15.49 6.53 -12.51
C ASN A 33 -14.80 6.68 -11.15
N TYR A 34 -13.55 7.16 -11.11
CA TYR A 34 -12.69 7.17 -9.91
C TYR A 34 -13.37 7.79 -8.67
N PHE A 35 -13.94 8.98 -8.82
CA PHE A 35 -14.56 9.68 -7.70
C PHE A 35 -15.86 8.99 -7.27
N ASP A 36 -16.69 8.57 -8.21
CA ASP A 36 -17.97 7.93 -7.92
C ASP A 36 -17.78 6.53 -7.32
N ALA A 37 -16.89 5.73 -7.86
CA ALA A 37 -16.56 4.40 -7.32
C ALA A 37 -16.01 4.50 -5.90
N THR A 38 -15.10 5.45 -5.65
CA THR A 38 -14.54 5.65 -4.30
C THR A 38 -15.60 6.12 -3.32
N ARG A 39 -16.40 7.12 -3.69
CA ARG A 39 -17.48 7.63 -2.84
C ARG A 39 -18.48 6.52 -2.49
N HIS A 40 -18.94 5.77 -3.49
CA HIS A 40 -19.90 4.69 -3.32
C HIS A 40 -19.36 3.61 -2.38
N TYR A 41 -18.10 3.21 -2.55
CA TYR A 41 -17.47 2.21 -1.70
C TYR A 41 -17.47 2.62 -0.21
N PHE A 42 -17.13 3.88 0.10
CA PHE A 42 -17.15 4.38 1.48
C PHE A 42 -18.56 4.56 2.06
N GLN A 43 -19.58 4.69 1.22
CA GLN A 43 -20.98 4.70 1.64
C GLN A 43 -21.49 3.29 1.95
N GLU A 44 -21.07 2.30 1.17
CA GLU A 44 -21.54 0.92 1.28
C GLU A 44 -20.81 0.14 2.38
N TYR A 45 -19.51 0.39 2.56
CA TYR A 45 -18.66 -0.37 3.48
C TYR A 45 -18.10 0.50 4.61
N PRO A 46 -18.08 -0.02 5.87
CA PRO A 46 -17.58 0.71 7.04
C PRO A 46 -16.05 0.69 7.12
N VAL A 47 -15.36 0.97 6.01
CA VAL A 47 -13.90 0.99 5.93
C VAL A 47 -13.33 2.30 6.47
N ALA A 48 -12.17 2.23 7.11
CA ALA A 48 -11.37 3.39 7.50
C ALA A 48 -10.58 3.94 6.31
N GLY A 49 -10.16 3.07 5.41
CA GLY A 49 -9.45 3.43 4.20
C GLY A 49 -9.35 2.29 3.20
N VAL A 50 -8.89 2.63 2.02
CA VAL A 50 -8.67 1.67 0.93
C VAL A 50 -7.36 1.95 0.21
N SER A 51 -6.68 0.88 -0.25
CA SER A 51 -5.77 0.97 -1.38
C SER A 51 -6.58 0.86 -2.67
N ILE A 52 -6.23 1.65 -3.68
CA ILE A 52 -6.93 1.66 -4.96
C ILE A 52 -6.07 0.90 -5.99
N ALA A 53 -6.70 0.11 -6.83
CA ALA A 53 -6.01 -0.60 -7.90
C ALA A 53 -5.21 0.38 -8.76
N TYR A 54 -4.01 -0.04 -9.19
CA TYR A 54 -3.13 0.79 -9.98
C TYR A 54 -2.53 0.03 -11.16
N ALA A 55 -2.11 0.76 -12.18
CA ALA A 55 -1.26 0.29 -13.26
C ALA A 55 -0.51 1.48 -13.86
N HIS A 56 0.71 1.28 -14.33
CA HIS A 56 1.41 2.32 -15.08
C HIS A 56 1.04 2.25 -16.57
N ARG A 57 0.96 3.41 -17.20
CA ARG A 57 0.74 3.51 -18.66
C ARG A 57 2.08 3.30 -19.36
N LEU A 58 2.17 2.23 -20.14
CA LEU A 58 3.41 1.85 -20.81
C LEU A 58 3.56 2.52 -22.18
N GLU A 59 2.45 2.99 -22.78
CA GLU A 59 2.41 3.58 -24.12
C GLU A 59 3.21 4.88 -24.22
N GLU A 60 3.40 5.55 -23.08
CA GLU A 60 4.13 6.82 -23.00
C GLU A 60 5.62 6.62 -22.67
N CYS A 61 6.06 5.37 -22.51
CA CYS A 61 7.43 5.01 -22.13
C CYS A 61 8.22 4.47 -23.32
N GLY A 62 9.52 4.74 -23.34
CA GLY A 62 10.42 3.98 -24.21
C GLY A 62 10.49 2.51 -23.75
N GLU A 63 10.81 1.61 -24.68
CA GLU A 63 10.78 0.15 -24.46
C GLU A 63 11.56 -0.30 -23.19
N GLU A 64 12.73 0.26 -22.96
CA GLU A 64 13.57 -0.07 -21.82
C GLU A 64 12.88 0.31 -20.49
N VAL A 65 12.29 1.50 -20.41
CA VAL A 65 11.54 1.98 -19.24
C VAL A 65 10.28 1.15 -19.05
N ALA A 66 9.54 0.86 -20.11
CA ALA A 66 8.33 0.02 -20.07
C ALA A 66 8.64 -1.37 -19.50
N ASN A 67 9.71 -2.02 -19.96
CA ASN A 67 10.17 -3.30 -19.45
C ASN A 67 10.55 -3.25 -17.96
N ALA A 68 11.22 -2.18 -17.54
CA ALA A 68 11.58 -1.98 -16.12
C ALA A 68 10.34 -1.77 -15.24
N VAL A 69 9.36 -1.00 -15.71
CA VAL A 69 8.08 -0.78 -15.02
C VAL A 69 7.31 -2.10 -14.87
N VAL A 70 7.21 -2.91 -15.92
CA VAL A 70 6.56 -4.23 -15.87
C VAL A 70 7.22 -5.12 -14.82
N LYS A 71 8.55 -5.19 -14.78
CA LYS A 71 9.28 -5.97 -13.76
C LYS A 71 8.99 -5.48 -12.35
N TYR A 72 9.01 -4.17 -12.15
CA TYR A 72 8.70 -3.59 -10.85
C TYR A 72 7.26 -3.85 -10.41
N GLU A 73 6.27 -3.68 -11.30
CA GLU A 73 4.88 -4.01 -10.99
C GLU A 73 4.67 -5.50 -10.68
N LEU A 74 5.33 -6.39 -11.44
CA LEU A 74 5.28 -7.83 -11.16
C LEU A 74 5.86 -8.14 -9.77
N TYR A 75 6.97 -7.50 -9.41
CA TYR A 75 7.55 -7.63 -8.08
C TYR A 75 6.59 -7.18 -6.97
N LEU A 76 5.96 -6.01 -7.11
CA LEU A 76 5.01 -5.52 -6.12
C LEU A 76 3.82 -6.47 -5.93
N ARG A 77 3.28 -7.00 -7.03
CA ARG A 77 2.19 -8.00 -7.00
C ARG A 77 2.63 -9.33 -6.41
N TYR A 78 3.82 -9.79 -6.80
CA TYR A 78 4.43 -11.00 -6.23
C TYR A 78 4.58 -10.87 -4.71
N TYR A 79 5.15 -9.75 -4.25
CA TYR A 79 5.39 -9.51 -2.84
C TYR A 79 4.09 -9.46 -2.02
N GLN A 80 3.07 -8.76 -2.52
CA GLN A 80 1.76 -8.72 -1.87
C GLN A 80 1.13 -10.11 -1.81
N GLN A 81 1.05 -10.84 -2.93
CA GLN A 81 0.47 -12.18 -2.96
C GLN A 81 1.24 -13.17 -2.09
N ALA A 82 2.56 -13.06 -2.04
CA ALA A 82 3.38 -13.87 -1.17
C ALA A 82 3.11 -13.57 0.32
N LEU A 83 2.89 -12.30 0.70
CA LEU A 83 2.45 -11.95 2.05
C LEU A 83 1.05 -12.46 2.35
N GLU A 84 0.09 -12.33 1.44
CA GLU A 84 -1.27 -12.90 1.58
C GLU A 84 -1.21 -14.43 1.79
N TYR A 85 -0.37 -15.12 1.02
CA TYR A 85 -0.13 -16.57 1.17
C TYR A 85 0.35 -16.94 2.58
N THR A 86 1.13 -16.08 3.24
CA THR A 86 1.60 -16.32 4.61
C THR A 86 0.50 -16.20 5.67
N GLY A 87 -0.65 -15.63 5.32
CA GLY A 87 -1.68 -15.24 6.28
C GLY A 87 -1.36 -13.92 7.01
N HIS A 88 -0.42 -13.11 6.48
CA HIS A 88 -0.13 -11.79 7.03
C HIS A 88 -1.35 -10.87 6.92
N PRO A 89 -1.85 -10.27 8.03
CA PRO A 89 -3.12 -9.53 8.01
C PRO A 89 -3.03 -8.16 7.31
N TYR A 90 -1.84 -7.71 6.99
CA TYR A 90 -1.57 -6.35 6.46
C TYR A 90 -0.94 -6.39 5.06
N ALA A 91 -1.30 -7.37 4.24
CA ALA A 91 -0.80 -7.54 2.88
C ALA A 91 -1.48 -6.59 1.88
N PHE A 92 -1.29 -5.29 2.05
CA PHE A 92 -1.83 -4.25 1.18
C PHE A 92 -0.73 -3.47 0.47
N HIS A 93 -1.02 -2.98 -0.74
CA HIS A 93 -0.16 -2.02 -1.39
C HIS A 93 -0.23 -0.66 -0.68
N CYS A 94 0.93 -0.10 -0.36
CA CYS A 94 1.09 1.24 0.24
C CYS A 94 1.66 2.20 -0.81
N ILE A 95 0.83 2.62 -1.77
CA ILE A 95 1.22 3.54 -2.83
C ILE A 95 0.61 4.91 -2.54
N GLY A 96 1.46 5.94 -2.44
CA GLY A 96 1.10 7.28 -2.01
C GLY A 96 0.03 7.96 -2.85
N SER A 97 0.00 7.69 -4.16
CA SER A 97 -1.01 8.21 -5.10
C SER A 97 -2.23 7.29 -5.30
N ALA A 98 -2.33 6.18 -4.55
CA ALA A 98 -3.34 5.15 -4.80
C ALA A 98 -4.06 4.72 -3.51
N PHE A 99 -4.49 5.67 -2.68
CA PHE A 99 -5.31 5.36 -1.52
C PHE A 99 -6.35 6.45 -1.22
N ALA A 100 -7.36 6.05 -0.48
CA ALA A 100 -8.34 6.95 0.11
C ALA A 100 -8.54 6.59 1.59
N VAL A 101 -8.86 7.60 2.40
CA VAL A 101 -9.09 7.45 3.84
C VAL A 101 -10.32 8.24 4.26
N ARG A 102 -11.16 7.69 5.12
CA ARG A 102 -12.29 8.41 5.72
C ARG A 102 -11.76 9.59 6.54
N ALA A 103 -12.36 10.76 6.40
CA ALA A 103 -11.85 11.97 7.05
C ALA A 103 -11.81 11.85 8.58
N SER A 104 -12.81 11.21 9.20
CA SER A 104 -12.82 10.91 10.65
C SER A 104 -11.66 9.99 11.06
N ASP A 105 -11.38 8.95 10.27
CA ASP A 105 -10.27 8.03 10.54
C ASP A 105 -8.90 8.67 10.29
N TYR A 106 -8.78 9.56 9.29
CA TYR A 106 -7.56 10.34 9.07
C TYR A 106 -7.18 11.16 10.32
N VAL A 107 -8.17 11.83 10.89
CA VAL A 107 -7.98 12.64 12.11
C VAL A 107 -7.71 11.75 13.31
N ALA A 108 -8.45 10.64 13.48
CA ALA A 108 -8.26 9.69 14.59
C ALA A 108 -6.86 9.08 14.63
N GLN A 109 -6.22 8.88 13.46
CA GLN A 109 -4.83 8.42 13.36
C GLN A 109 -3.77 9.54 13.51
N GLY A 110 -4.20 10.78 13.82
CA GLY A 110 -3.32 11.94 13.95
C GLY A 110 -2.80 12.49 12.63
N GLY A 111 -3.41 12.10 11.52
CA GLY A 111 -3.01 12.48 10.18
C GLY A 111 -1.63 11.97 9.75
N MET A 112 -1.17 12.41 8.59
CA MET A 112 0.17 12.07 8.10
C MET A 112 1.26 12.79 8.87
N ASN A 113 2.38 12.12 9.11
CA ASN A 113 3.58 12.72 9.71
C ASN A 113 4.29 13.64 8.71
N LYS A 114 5.02 14.65 9.23
CA LYS A 114 5.95 15.45 8.42
C LYS A 114 7.25 14.67 8.24
N ARG A 115 7.41 13.98 7.12
CA ARG A 115 8.64 13.27 6.72
C ARG A 115 9.02 13.69 5.31
N GLN A 116 10.28 13.54 4.95
CA GLN A 116 10.75 13.83 3.59
C GLN A 116 10.29 12.79 2.57
N ALA A 117 10.05 11.55 3.03
CA ALA A 117 9.55 10.46 2.19
C ALA A 117 8.98 9.32 3.07
N GLY A 118 8.02 8.53 2.51
CA GLY A 118 7.38 7.42 3.19
C GLY A 118 6.35 7.82 4.23
N GLU A 119 5.93 9.07 4.26
CA GLU A 119 4.85 9.55 5.13
C GLU A 119 3.54 8.81 4.87
N ASP A 120 3.26 8.48 3.62
CA ASP A 120 2.16 7.65 3.15
C ASP A 120 2.24 6.22 3.70
N PHE A 121 3.39 5.58 3.56
CA PHE A 121 3.62 4.22 4.08
C PHE A 121 3.35 4.15 5.60
N TYR A 122 3.98 5.02 6.38
CA TYR A 122 3.80 5.01 7.83
C TYR A 122 2.38 5.39 8.27
N PHE A 123 1.70 6.24 7.51
CA PHE A 123 0.30 6.55 7.76
C PHE A 123 -0.60 5.35 7.47
N LEU A 124 -0.41 4.70 6.31
CA LEU A 124 -1.18 3.53 5.93
C LEU A 124 -0.97 2.36 6.89
N GLN A 125 0.24 2.14 7.42
CA GLN A 125 0.48 1.11 8.44
C GLN A 125 -0.39 1.31 9.69
N LYS A 126 -0.57 2.55 10.16
CA LYS A 126 -1.48 2.83 11.28
C LYS A 126 -2.94 2.53 10.90
N LEU A 127 -3.34 2.92 9.68
CA LEU A 127 -4.71 2.77 9.21
C LEU A 127 -5.05 1.29 8.97
N ILE A 128 -4.16 0.53 8.34
CA ILE A 128 -4.30 -0.90 8.08
C ILE A 128 -4.46 -1.67 9.40
N SER A 129 -3.71 -1.32 10.43
CA SER A 129 -3.77 -1.98 11.75
C SER A 129 -5.11 -1.81 12.47
N THR A 130 -6.00 -0.92 12.02
CA THR A 130 -7.37 -0.82 12.55
C THR A 130 -8.27 -2.01 12.18
N GLY A 131 -7.85 -2.84 11.23
CA GLY A 131 -8.64 -3.96 10.69
C GLY A 131 -9.79 -3.54 9.77
N ARG A 132 -9.92 -2.23 9.46
CA ARG A 132 -10.95 -1.67 8.58
C ARG A 132 -10.36 -1.11 7.28
N PHE A 133 -9.37 -1.79 6.73
CA PHE A 133 -8.72 -1.42 5.47
C PHE A 133 -9.03 -2.46 4.39
N ALA A 134 -9.23 -2.02 3.15
CA ALA A 134 -9.62 -2.88 2.04
C ALA A 134 -8.89 -2.48 0.74
N THR A 135 -9.08 -3.25 -0.32
CA THR A 135 -8.62 -2.91 -1.67
C THR A 135 -9.82 -2.59 -2.56
N LEU A 136 -9.85 -1.40 -3.14
CA LEU A 136 -10.85 -0.97 -4.12
C LEU A 136 -10.35 -1.32 -5.53
N GLN A 137 -11.03 -2.25 -6.20
CA GLN A 137 -10.65 -2.77 -7.53
C GLN A 137 -11.56 -2.31 -8.68
N THR A 138 -12.66 -1.63 -8.38
CA THR A 138 -13.67 -1.21 -9.37
C THR A 138 -13.28 0.08 -10.12
N THR A 139 -12.18 0.69 -9.72
CA THR A 139 -11.56 1.84 -10.37
C THR A 139 -10.04 1.74 -10.24
N ARG A 140 -9.31 2.53 -11.03
CA ARG A 140 -7.85 2.44 -11.09
C ARG A 140 -7.21 3.81 -11.16
N VAL A 141 -5.99 3.89 -10.62
CA VAL A 141 -5.10 5.03 -10.80
C VAL A 141 -3.91 4.62 -11.67
N TYR A 142 -3.35 5.59 -12.39
CA TYR A 142 -2.26 5.40 -13.32
C TYR A 142 -1.13 6.37 -12.96
N PRO A 143 -0.24 5.98 -12.01
CA PRO A 143 0.92 6.79 -11.66
C PRO A 143 1.84 6.95 -12.86
N SER A 144 2.54 8.08 -12.92
CA SER A 144 3.54 8.32 -13.96
C SER A 144 4.73 7.37 -13.81
N ALA A 145 5.14 6.73 -14.91
CA ALA A 145 6.27 5.82 -14.98
C ALA A 145 7.63 6.54 -15.14
N ARG A 146 7.69 7.86 -14.97
CA ARG A 146 8.91 8.65 -15.18
C ARG A 146 9.99 8.38 -14.13
N PHE A 147 11.25 8.55 -14.53
CA PHE A 147 12.35 8.60 -13.59
C PHE A 147 12.18 9.73 -12.57
N SER A 148 12.41 9.44 -11.30
CA SER A 148 12.42 10.45 -10.25
C SER A 148 13.64 10.25 -9.35
N ALA A 149 14.38 11.32 -9.11
CA ALA A 149 15.49 11.35 -8.15
C ALA A 149 15.09 12.05 -6.83
N ARG A 150 13.80 12.45 -6.69
CA ARG A 150 13.34 13.22 -5.52
C ARG A 150 13.20 12.38 -4.25
N THR A 151 12.92 11.09 -4.40
CA THR A 151 12.73 10.17 -3.27
C THR A 151 13.71 9.01 -3.37
N PRO A 152 14.25 8.51 -2.24
CA PRO A 152 15.18 7.40 -2.24
C PRO A 152 14.53 6.03 -2.52
N PHE A 153 13.21 5.98 -2.68
CA PHE A 153 12.43 4.76 -2.97
C PHE A 153 11.17 5.12 -3.76
N GLY A 154 10.40 4.11 -4.18
CA GLY A 154 9.21 4.23 -5.02
C GLY A 154 9.50 3.92 -6.49
N THR A 155 8.46 4.00 -7.34
CA THR A 155 8.50 3.60 -8.74
C THR A 155 9.66 4.20 -9.52
N GLY A 156 9.85 5.52 -9.42
CA GLY A 156 10.89 6.21 -10.21
C GLY A 156 12.31 5.76 -9.88
N GLN A 157 12.60 5.49 -8.61
CA GLN A 157 13.91 4.98 -8.18
C GLN A 157 14.10 3.51 -8.57
N ALA A 158 13.08 2.67 -8.36
CA ALA A 158 13.15 1.25 -8.71
C ALA A 158 13.34 1.05 -10.23
N VAL A 159 12.57 1.76 -11.04
CA VAL A 159 12.68 1.72 -12.51
C VAL A 159 14.07 2.19 -12.96
N ARG A 160 14.61 3.27 -12.38
CA ARG A 160 15.96 3.74 -12.67
C ARG A 160 17.01 2.68 -12.34
N GLN A 161 16.89 2.01 -11.19
CA GLN A 161 17.81 0.95 -10.80
C GLN A 161 17.74 -0.24 -11.75
N ILE A 162 16.54 -0.72 -12.09
CA ILE A 162 16.35 -1.83 -13.03
C ILE A 162 16.99 -1.52 -14.39
N VAL A 163 16.84 -0.30 -14.88
CA VAL A 163 17.48 0.13 -16.14
C VAL A 163 18.98 0.15 -16.00
N SER A 164 19.54 0.73 -14.91
CA SER A 164 20.99 0.79 -14.69
C SER A 164 21.64 -0.59 -14.53
N ASP A 165 20.91 -1.54 -13.95
CA ASP A 165 21.37 -2.93 -13.73
C ASP A 165 21.05 -3.85 -14.94
N LYS A 166 20.89 -3.27 -16.14
CA LYS A 166 20.61 -3.97 -17.40
C LYS A 166 19.38 -4.87 -17.35
N GLY A 167 18.41 -4.47 -16.55
CA GLY A 167 17.15 -5.17 -16.40
C GLY A 167 17.18 -6.33 -15.39
N GLU A 168 18.27 -6.55 -14.68
CA GLU A 168 18.27 -7.47 -13.54
C GLU A 168 17.49 -6.86 -12.36
N PHE A 169 16.73 -7.70 -11.69
CA PHE A 169 15.95 -7.30 -10.52
C PHE A 169 15.77 -8.48 -9.57
N GLU A 170 16.33 -8.35 -8.38
CA GLU A 170 16.25 -9.39 -7.36
C GLU A 170 14.92 -9.34 -6.62
N VAL A 171 14.36 -10.51 -6.34
CA VAL A 171 13.13 -10.68 -5.55
C VAL A 171 13.40 -11.62 -4.37
N TYR A 172 12.59 -11.51 -3.34
CA TYR A 172 12.67 -12.44 -2.20
C TYR A 172 12.40 -13.87 -2.65
N ASN A 173 13.19 -14.82 -2.16
CA ASN A 173 12.95 -16.25 -2.39
C ASN A 173 11.62 -16.65 -1.76
N PHE A 174 10.80 -17.40 -2.52
CA PHE A 174 9.49 -17.87 -2.04
C PHE A 174 9.60 -18.79 -0.81
N GLY A 175 10.73 -19.46 -0.62
CA GLY A 175 11.05 -20.23 0.59
C GLY A 175 10.87 -19.44 1.88
N ALA A 176 11.33 -18.17 1.90
CA ALA A 176 11.17 -17.29 3.05
C ALA A 176 9.69 -17.03 3.41
N PHE A 177 8.81 -16.95 2.41
CA PHE A 177 7.35 -16.80 2.65
C PHE A 177 6.72 -18.09 3.16
N ARG A 178 7.23 -19.27 2.76
CA ARG A 178 6.78 -20.57 3.34
C ARG A 178 7.13 -20.65 4.82
N ASP A 179 8.36 -20.25 5.18
CA ASP A 179 8.81 -20.23 6.57
C ASP A 179 7.98 -19.24 7.40
N LEU A 180 7.74 -18.04 6.85
CA LEU A 180 6.88 -17.04 7.46
C LEU A 180 5.44 -17.52 7.66
N LYS A 181 4.89 -18.30 6.70
CA LYS A 181 3.58 -18.94 6.86
C LYS A 181 3.55 -19.93 8.02
N CYS A 182 4.57 -20.76 8.14
CA CYS A 182 4.70 -21.69 9.27
C CYS A 182 4.73 -20.93 10.60
N PHE A 183 5.50 -19.84 10.67
CA PHE A 183 5.56 -18.99 11.84
C PHE A 183 4.19 -18.39 12.20
N PHE A 184 3.49 -17.75 11.26
CA PHE A 184 2.16 -17.16 11.51
C PHE A 184 1.11 -18.20 11.91
N SER A 185 1.14 -19.40 11.32
CA SER A 185 0.22 -20.47 11.69
C SER A 185 0.38 -20.90 13.14
N GLY A 186 1.58 -20.79 13.69
CA GLY A 186 1.89 -21.16 15.09
C GLY A 186 1.56 -20.07 16.12
N LEU A 187 1.38 -18.80 15.71
CA LEU A 187 1.22 -17.69 16.64
C LEU A 187 0.07 -17.87 17.64
N SER A 188 -1.08 -18.39 17.19
CA SER A 188 -2.22 -18.62 18.08
C SER A 188 -1.92 -19.66 19.16
N ALA A 189 -1.15 -20.69 18.83
CA ALA A 189 -0.72 -21.69 19.79
C ALA A 189 0.30 -21.13 20.79
N LEU A 190 1.24 -20.33 20.31
CA LEU A 190 2.21 -19.60 21.13
C LEU A 190 1.55 -18.66 22.13
N TYR A 191 0.58 -17.87 21.67
CA TYR A 191 -0.15 -16.93 22.53
C TYR A 191 -0.90 -17.65 23.66
N LYS A 192 -1.48 -18.84 23.37
CA LYS A 192 -2.20 -19.67 24.36
C LYS A 192 -1.27 -20.43 25.30
N ALA A 193 -0.05 -20.76 24.86
CA ALA A 193 0.89 -21.59 25.62
C ALA A 193 1.64 -20.84 26.74
N GLY A 194 1.62 -19.50 26.73
CA GLY A 194 2.37 -18.68 27.67
C GLY A 194 3.90 -18.69 27.44
N ARG A 195 4.62 -17.94 28.29
CA ARG A 195 6.05 -17.65 28.10
C ARG A 195 6.95 -18.88 28.15
N GLU A 196 6.65 -19.88 28.98
CA GLU A 196 7.50 -21.05 29.21
C GLU A 196 7.57 -21.99 27.99
N ARG A 197 6.55 -22.02 27.12
CA ARG A 197 6.53 -22.84 25.89
C ARG A 197 6.96 -22.07 24.62
N SER A 198 7.12 -20.76 24.70
CA SER A 198 7.53 -19.98 23.52
C SER A 198 8.98 -20.25 23.14
N GLU A 199 9.87 -20.50 24.09
CA GLU A 199 11.28 -20.85 23.82
C GLU A 199 11.39 -22.19 23.06
N ASP A 200 10.65 -23.21 23.47
CA ASP A 200 10.61 -24.53 22.78
C ASP A 200 10.11 -24.43 21.34
N TYR A 201 9.18 -23.51 21.04
CA TYR A 201 8.66 -23.31 19.69
C TYR A 201 9.68 -22.73 18.73
N PHE A 202 10.46 -21.74 19.17
CA PHE A 202 11.48 -21.11 18.30
C PHE A 202 12.68 -22.01 18.01
N PHE A 203 13.04 -22.92 18.91
CA PHE A 203 14.20 -23.80 18.76
C PHE A 203 13.92 -25.16 18.14
N ARG A 204 12.64 -25.53 17.93
CA ARG A 204 12.25 -26.86 17.38
C ARG A 204 11.67 -26.80 15.96
N GLN A 205 11.67 -25.64 15.30
CA GLN A 205 11.27 -25.57 13.89
C GLN A 205 12.42 -26.07 13.01
N PRO A 206 12.16 -26.94 12.00
CA PRO A 206 13.19 -27.50 11.13
C PRO A 206 13.86 -26.45 10.25
#